data_32201354fa63c4fccd9510ab62254060
#
_entry.id   32201354fa63c4fccd9510ab62254060
#
_cell.length_a   1.000
_cell.length_b   1.000
_cell.length_c   1.000
_cell.angle_alpha   90.00
_cell.angle_beta   90.00
_cell.angle_gamma   90.00
#
_symmetry.space_group_name_H-M   'P 1'
#
loop_
_entity.id
_entity.type
_entity.pdbx_description
1 polymer ?
#
loop_
_entity_poly.entity_id
_entity_poly.type
_entity_poly.pdbx_seq_one_letter_code
_entity_poly.pdbx_strand_id
1 'polypeptide(L)'
;MREGQILHGRIHGSGKYTAPGGTQVFQGKFVQNLLCGPGKEYDGDRLVYEGDFQNDSRHGKGKLMLADGGFVMGDFRHGLPHGRVHEVRIDAQGRRVQYKGEVLRGQWTGLGVLTDVCGEFSGGFLDGRRHGRGCQVSPSGDRLFGTWQHGALLGGG
;
A
#
# COMPACT_ATOMS: atom_id res chain seq x y z
N MET A 1 12.55 23.27 -1.78
CA MET A 1 12.46 24.17 -2.95
C MET A 1 11.19 23.89 -3.73
N ARG A 2 10.51 24.90 -4.15
CA ARG A 2 9.29 24.80 -4.95
C ARG A 2 9.53 25.33 -6.35
N GLU A 3 9.13 24.55 -7.36
CA GLU A 3 9.26 24.93 -8.75
C GLU A 3 7.92 24.76 -9.45
N GLY A 4 7.54 25.72 -10.28
CA GLY A 4 6.30 25.66 -11.03
C GLY A 4 5.62 27.02 -11.12
N GLN A 5 4.33 27.01 -11.39
CA GLN A 5 3.55 28.23 -11.49
C GLN A 5 3.37 28.83 -10.09
N ILE A 6 3.61 30.13 -9.97
CA ILE A 6 3.51 30.83 -8.69
C ILE A 6 2.33 31.80 -8.74
N LEU A 7 1.44 31.68 -7.74
CA LEU A 7 0.31 32.56 -7.56
C LEU A 7 0.32 33.05 -6.12
N HIS A 8 0.39 34.38 -5.92
CA HIS A 8 0.45 35.02 -4.60
C HIS A 8 1.57 34.42 -3.71
N GLY A 9 2.75 34.16 -4.30
CA GLY A 9 3.90 33.63 -3.59
C GLY A 9 3.83 32.13 -3.27
N ARG A 10 2.85 31.41 -3.81
CA ARG A 10 2.66 29.98 -3.56
C ARG A 10 2.58 29.22 -4.87
N ILE A 11 3.04 27.96 -4.87
CA ILE A 11 2.87 27.09 -6.04
C ILE A 11 1.39 26.84 -6.24
N HIS A 12 0.94 27.06 -7.48
CA HIS A 12 -0.43 26.81 -7.87
C HIS A 12 -0.43 26.25 -9.29
N GLY A 13 -1.10 25.10 -9.49
CA GLY A 13 -1.03 24.39 -10.77
C GLY A 13 0.08 23.38 -10.77
N SER A 14 0.61 23.05 -11.95
CA SER A 14 1.68 22.05 -12.09
C SER A 14 2.99 22.55 -11.47
N GLY A 15 3.64 21.70 -10.69
CA GLY A 15 4.87 22.11 -10.03
C GLY A 15 5.63 20.94 -9.40
N LYS A 16 6.68 21.31 -8.68
CA LYS A 16 7.59 20.39 -8.02
C LYS A 16 8.03 20.99 -6.69
N TYR A 17 8.01 20.18 -5.65
CA TYR A 17 8.50 20.55 -4.32
C TYR A 17 9.59 19.59 -3.90
N THR A 18 10.75 20.11 -3.52
CA THR A 18 11.85 19.33 -2.96
C THR A 18 11.95 19.64 -1.49
N ALA A 19 11.82 18.61 -0.64
CA ALA A 19 11.86 18.76 0.80
C ALA A 19 13.27 19.10 1.28
N PRO A 20 13.41 19.66 2.49
CA PRO A 20 14.73 19.88 3.09
C PRO A 20 15.53 18.58 3.11
N GLY A 21 16.80 18.65 2.73
CA GLY A 21 17.66 17.47 2.56
C GLY A 21 17.81 17.05 1.11
N GLY A 22 16.90 17.47 0.21
CA GLY A 22 17.06 17.35 -1.24
C GLY A 22 16.76 15.97 -1.83
N THR A 23 16.36 14.96 -1.02
CA THR A 23 16.09 13.61 -1.54
C THR A 23 14.62 13.35 -1.81
N GLN A 24 13.74 13.93 -1.00
CA GLN A 24 12.31 13.70 -1.16
C GLN A 24 11.72 14.77 -2.08
N VAL A 25 11.12 14.34 -3.17
CA VAL A 25 10.59 15.21 -4.20
C VAL A 25 9.15 14.86 -4.50
N PHE A 26 8.29 15.87 -4.56
CA PHE A 26 6.87 15.74 -4.92
C PHE A 26 6.62 16.49 -6.22
N GLN A 27 5.93 15.85 -7.14
CA GLN A 27 5.63 16.44 -8.44
C GLN A 27 4.15 16.22 -8.77
N GLY A 28 3.46 17.26 -9.22
CA GLY A 28 2.05 17.17 -9.57
C GLY A 28 1.39 18.52 -9.58
N LYS A 29 0.11 18.56 -9.18
CA LYS A 29 -0.67 19.77 -9.11
C LYS A 29 -0.74 20.30 -7.70
N PHE A 30 -0.53 21.60 -7.56
CA PHE A 30 -0.53 22.26 -6.26
C PHE A 30 -1.64 23.30 -6.21
N VAL A 31 -2.26 23.41 -5.05
CA VAL A 31 -3.22 24.47 -4.73
C VAL A 31 -2.69 25.14 -3.48
N GLN A 32 -2.26 26.42 -3.59
CA GLN A 32 -1.71 27.18 -2.47
C GLN A 32 -0.63 26.41 -1.69
N ASN A 33 0.40 25.91 -2.40
CA ASN A 33 1.51 25.14 -1.87
C ASN A 33 1.20 23.71 -1.46
N LEU A 34 -0.05 23.25 -1.56
CA LEU A 34 -0.43 21.90 -1.17
C LEU A 34 -0.62 21.03 -2.41
N LEU A 35 -0.01 19.86 -2.41
CA LEU A 35 -0.15 18.91 -3.50
C LEU A 35 -1.55 18.28 -3.44
N CYS A 36 -2.28 18.39 -4.54
CA CYS A 36 -3.66 17.90 -4.64
C CYS A 36 -3.85 17.19 -5.98
N GLY A 37 -4.65 16.10 -5.99
CA GLY A 37 -4.92 15.36 -7.21
C GLY A 37 -3.76 14.47 -7.62
N PRO A 38 -3.70 14.07 -8.91
CA PRO A 38 -2.67 13.14 -9.38
C PRO A 38 -1.26 13.71 -9.20
N GLY A 39 -0.34 12.88 -8.71
CA GLY A 39 1.03 13.31 -8.52
C GLY A 39 1.97 12.14 -8.31
N LYS A 40 3.25 12.46 -8.13
CA LYS A 40 4.31 11.48 -7.92
C LYS A 40 5.22 11.93 -6.78
N GLU A 41 5.71 10.95 -6.05
CA GLU A 41 6.65 11.16 -4.97
C GLU A 41 7.91 10.35 -5.25
N TYR A 42 9.08 10.99 -5.09
CA TYR A 42 10.38 10.36 -5.33
C TYR A 42 11.25 10.43 -4.08
N ASP A 43 12.11 9.43 -3.93
CA ASP A 43 13.22 9.45 -2.98
C ASP A 43 14.50 9.37 -3.82
N GLY A 44 15.18 10.53 -4.00
CA GLY A 44 16.23 10.64 -5.00
C GLY A 44 15.63 10.46 -6.40
N ASP A 45 16.17 9.48 -7.12
CA ASP A 45 15.67 9.15 -8.47
C ASP A 45 14.63 8.03 -8.45
N ARG A 46 14.35 7.45 -7.28
CA ARG A 46 13.45 6.32 -7.15
C ARG A 46 12.00 6.79 -6.96
N LEU A 47 11.11 6.33 -7.82
CA LEU A 47 9.68 6.58 -7.65
C LEU A 47 9.19 5.79 -6.44
N VAL A 48 8.58 6.50 -5.48
CA VAL A 48 8.05 5.91 -4.24
C VAL A 48 6.55 5.75 -4.31
N TYR A 49 5.85 6.75 -4.84
CA TYR A 49 4.39 6.72 -4.89
C TYR A 49 3.92 7.43 -6.16
N GLU A 50 2.90 6.87 -6.78
CA GLU A 50 2.21 7.49 -7.91
C GLU A 50 0.71 7.33 -7.70
N GLY A 51 -0.01 8.44 -7.66
CA GLY A 51 -1.45 8.41 -7.43
C GLY A 51 -1.98 9.73 -6.95
N ASP A 52 -3.10 9.67 -6.25
CA ASP A 52 -3.79 10.86 -5.81
C ASP A 52 -3.25 11.36 -4.48
N PHE A 53 -3.28 12.69 -4.33
CA PHE A 53 -2.89 13.40 -3.12
C PHE A 53 -4.02 14.32 -2.69
N GLN A 54 -4.11 14.54 -1.39
CA GLN A 54 -4.97 15.56 -0.81
C GLN A 54 -4.19 16.27 0.29
N ASN A 55 -4.01 17.59 0.15
CA ASN A 55 -3.30 18.41 1.13
C ASN A 55 -1.96 17.80 1.55
N ASP A 56 -1.11 17.47 0.54
CA ASP A 56 0.23 16.91 0.69
C ASP A 56 0.28 15.45 1.17
N SER A 57 -0.85 14.81 1.40
CA SER A 57 -0.90 13.41 1.82
C SER A 57 -1.41 12.51 0.70
N ARG A 58 -0.89 11.28 0.64
CA ARG A 58 -1.43 10.26 -0.25
C ARG A 58 -2.89 10.01 0.15
N HIS A 59 -3.78 10.09 -0.84
CA HIS A 59 -5.21 9.97 -0.56
C HIS A 59 -5.93 9.54 -1.83
N GLY A 60 -6.85 8.57 -1.71
CA GLY A 60 -7.51 8.02 -2.88
C GLY A 60 -6.70 6.93 -3.52
N LYS A 61 -6.80 6.77 -4.84
CA LYS A 61 -6.14 5.69 -5.56
C LYS A 61 -4.66 5.97 -5.77
N GLY A 62 -3.84 4.96 -5.52
CA GLY A 62 -2.41 5.10 -5.74
C GLY A 62 -1.64 3.80 -5.68
N LYS A 63 -0.35 3.87 -6.00
CA LYS A 63 0.58 2.74 -5.96
C LYS A 63 1.84 3.17 -5.24
N LEU A 64 2.10 2.52 -4.11
CA LEU A 64 3.28 2.74 -3.28
C LEU A 64 4.31 1.66 -3.60
N MET A 65 5.52 2.07 -3.97
CA MET A 65 6.63 1.15 -4.24
C MET A 65 7.37 0.83 -2.96
N LEU A 66 7.60 -0.45 -2.69
CA LEU A 66 8.28 -0.89 -1.48
C LEU A 66 9.77 -1.09 -1.73
N ALA A 67 10.56 -1.00 -0.66
CA ALA A 67 12.01 -1.14 -0.74
C ALA A 67 12.45 -2.54 -1.20
N ASP A 68 11.63 -3.56 -0.98
CA ASP A 68 11.92 -4.95 -1.37
C ASP A 68 11.63 -5.24 -2.85
N GLY A 69 11.12 -4.27 -3.60
CA GLY A 69 10.73 -4.44 -5.00
C GLY A 69 9.25 -4.73 -5.20
N GLY A 70 8.51 -4.89 -4.11
CA GLY A 70 7.06 -5.06 -4.17
C GLY A 70 6.32 -3.72 -4.23
N PHE A 71 5.01 -3.78 -4.03
CA PHE A 71 4.19 -2.58 -4.07
C PHE A 71 2.90 -2.76 -3.26
N VAL A 72 2.26 -1.64 -2.93
CA VAL A 72 0.89 -1.62 -2.41
C VAL A 72 0.06 -0.73 -3.33
N MET A 73 -0.96 -1.30 -3.96
CA MET A 73 -1.83 -0.59 -4.90
C MET A 73 -3.27 -0.64 -4.40
N GLY A 74 -3.93 0.50 -4.39
CA GLY A 74 -5.33 0.59 -3.96
C GLY A 74 -5.64 1.94 -3.36
N ASP A 75 -6.44 1.93 -2.29
CA ASP A 75 -6.89 3.14 -1.65
C ASP A 75 -5.96 3.57 -0.52
N PHE A 76 -5.74 4.88 -0.43
CA PHE A 76 -4.93 5.51 0.60
C PHE A 76 -5.74 6.54 1.36
N ARG A 77 -5.47 6.69 2.64
CA ARG A 77 -6.10 7.68 3.48
C ARG A 77 -5.11 8.15 4.53
N HIS A 78 -4.93 9.47 4.62
CA HIS A 78 -3.97 10.08 5.55
C HIS A 78 -2.56 9.48 5.42
N GLY A 79 -2.14 9.21 4.17
CA GLY A 79 -0.81 8.70 3.88
C GLY A 79 -0.64 7.19 4.00
N LEU A 80 -1.63 6.46 4.47
CA LEU A 80 -1.56 5.01 4.69
C LEU A 80 -2.56 4.25 3.81
N PRO A 81 -2.22 3.01 3.40
CA PRO A 81 -3.20 2.15 2.75
C PRO A 81 -4.43 1.97 3.63
N HIS A 82 -5.61 2.06 3.02
CA HIS A 82 -6.88 1.96 3.73
C HIS A 82 -7.96 1.48 2.77
N GLY A 83 -8.79 0.53 3.23
CA GLY A 83 -9.82 -0.04 2.36
C GLY A 83 -9.29 -1.27 1.65
N ARG A 84 -9.48 -1.36 0.33
CA ARG A 84 -9.04 -2.53 -0.43
C ARG A 84 -7.73 -2.27 -1.14
N VAL A 85 -6.81 -3.24 -1.05
CA VAL A 85 -5.49 -3.14 -1.68
C VAL A 85 -5.08 -4.45 -2.33
N HIS A 86 -4.15 -4.33 -3.26
CA HIS A 86 -3.34 -5.41 -3.78
C HIS A 86 -1.90 -5.12 -3.35
N GLU A 87 -1.38 -5.95 -2.46
CA GLU A 87 -0.03 -5.79 -1.92
C GLU A 87 0.84 -6.94 -2.38
N VAL A 88 2.02 -6.62 -2.88
CA VAL A 88 3.04 -7.61 -3.25
C VAL A 88 4.30 -7.29 -2.49
N ARG A 89 4.85 -8.32 -1.83
CA ARG A 89 6.13 -8.21 -1.14
C ARG A 89 7.07 -9.29 -1.65
N ILE A 90 8.37 -9.00 -1.59
CA ILE A 90 9.41 -9.94 -1.98
C ILE A 90 10.17 -10.31 -0.71
N ASP A 91 10.19 -11.60 -0.36
CA ASP A 91 10.86 -12.05 0.86
C ASP A 91 12.39 -12.11 0.68
N ALA A 92 13.10 -12.48 1.77
CA ALA A 92 14.56 -12.51 1.78
C ALA A 92 15.15 -13.50 0.76
N GLN A 93 14.36 -14.48 0.34
CA GLN A 93 14.78 -15.47 -0.67
C GLN A 93 14.34 -15.08 -2.08
N GLY A 94 13.77 -13.89 -2.26
CA GLY A 94 13.29 -13.42 -3.56
C GLY A 94 11.92 -13.98 -3.95
N ARG A 95 11.19 -14.60 -3.02
CA ARG A 95 9.89 -15.18 -3.31
C ARG A 95 8.79 -14.15 -3.13
N ARG A 96 7.77 -14.25 -3.96
CA ARG A 96 6.67 -13.31 -3.98
C ARG A 96 5.59 -13.71 -2.98
N VAL A 97 5.18 -12.75 -2.15
CA VAL A 97 4.04 -12.86 -1.23
C VAL A 97 3.00 -11.85 -1.69
N GLN A 98 1.76 -12.26 -1.88
CA GLN A 98 0.71 -11.41 -2.41
C GLN A 98 -0.50 -11.42 -1.49
N TYR A 99 -1.01 -10.23 -1.20
CA TYR A 99 -2.25 -10.06 -0.44
C TYR A 99 -3.24 -9.22 -1.25
N LYS A 100 -4.46 -9.71 -1.37
CA LYS A 100 -5.58 -8.96 -1.95
C LYS A 100 -6.71 -8.93 -0.94
N GLY A 101 -7.06 -7.76 -0.44
CA GLY A 101 -8.11 -7.66 0.54
C GLY A 101 -8.16 -6.33 1.24
N GLU A 102 -8.76 -6.34 2.42
CA GLU A 102 -9.00 -5.13 3.18
C GLU A 102 -7.82 -4.81 4.09
N VAL A 103 -7.54 -3.52 4.23
CA VAL A 103 -6.54 -3.01 5.16
C VAL A 103 -7.11 -1.85 5.95
N LEU A 104 -6.62 -1.72 7.18
CA LEU A 104 -6.92 -0.60 8.06
C LEU A 104 -5.60 -0.05 8.55
N ARG A 105 -5.31 1.21 8.21
CA ARG A 105 -4.06 1.88 8.57
C ARG A 105 -2.83 1.05 8.22
N GLY A 106 -2.85 0.45 7.02
CA GLY A 106 -1.74 -0.35 6.52
C GLY A 106 -1.68 -1.79 7.03
N GLN A 107 -2.57 -2.21 7.92
CA GLN A 107 -2.61 -3.58 8.45
C GLN A 107 -3.73 -4.38 7.79
N TRP A 108 -3.44 -5.62 7.41
CA TRP A 108 -4.44 -6.52 6.84
C TRP A 108 -5.55 -6.76 7.85
N THR A 109 -6.78 -6.64 7.41
CA THR A 109 -7.96 -6.78 8.27
C THR A 109 -9.13 -7.30 7.45
N GLY A 110 -10.23 -7.65 8.12
CA GLY A 110 -11.44 -8.10 7.44
C GLY A 110 -11.20 -9.34 6.60
N LEU A 111 -11.67 -9.33 5.37
CA LEU A 111 -11.54 -10.47 4.45
C LEU A 111 -10.45 -10.20 3.42
N GLY A 112 -9.67 -11.25 3.15
CA GLY A 112 -8.60 -11.15 2.16
C GLY A 112 -8.12 -12.50 1.68
N VAL A 113 -7.21 -12.45 0.69
CA VAL A 113 -6.59 -13.61 0.09
C VAL A 113 -5.07 -13.42 0.12
N LEU A 114 -4.38 -14.32 0.81
CA LEU A 114 -2.92 -14.30 0.91
C LEU A 114 -2.36 -15.46 0.10
N THR A 115 -1.48 -15.17 -0.84
CA THR A 115 -0.83 -16.17 -1.70
C THR A 115 0.68 -16.11 -1.47
N ASP A 116 1.27 -17.25 -1.12
CA ASP A 116 2.71 -17.38 -0.93
C ASP A 116 3.16 -18.79 -1.34
N VAL A 117 4.37 -19.17 -0.94
CA VAL A 117 4.93 -20.51 -1.29
C VAL A 117 4.14 -21.66 -0.68
N CYS A 118 3.39 -21.41 0.40
CA CYS A 118 2.57 -22.42 1.06
C CYS A 118 1.20 -22.59 0.41
N GLY A 119 0.89 -21.79 -0.62
CA GLY A 119 -0.37 -21.81 -1.33
C GLY A 119 -1.19 -20.56 -1.11
N GLU A 120 -2.50 -20.72 -0.97
CA GLU A 120 -3.43 -19.61 -0.88
C GLU A 120 -4.31 -19.72 0.35
N PHE A 121 -4.36 -18.66 1.15
CA PHE A 121 -5.29 -18.55 2.27
C PHE A 121 -6.38 -17.52 1.94
N SER A 122 -7.64 -17.94 2.07
CA SER A 122 -8.80 -17.06 1.89
C SER A 122 -9.57 -17.03 3.20
N GLY A 123 -9.75 -15.86 3.76
CA GLY A 123 -10.50 -15.75 5.01
C GLY A 123 -10.24 -14.44 5.75
N GLY A 124 -10.36 -14.50 7.08
CA GLY A 124 -10.26 -13.34 7.93
C GLY A 124 -8.83 -12.97 8.30
N PHE A 125 -8.64 -11.69 8.54
CA PHE A 125 -7.38 -11.10 8.99
C PHE A 125 -7.64 -10.08 10.10
N LEU A 126 -6.68 -9.95 11.00
CA LEU A 126 -6.70 -8.94 12.03
C LEU A 126 -5.25 -8.58 12.39
N ASP A 127 -4.94 -7.28 12.40
CA ASP A 127 -3.61 -6.76 12.71
C ASP A 127 -2.50 -7.42 11.88
N GLY A 128 -2.80 -7.65 10.59
CA GLY A 128 -1.84 -8.20 9.65
C GLY A 128 -1.67 -9.71 9.70
N ARG A 129 -2.49 -10.44 10.46
CA ARG A 129 -2.38 -11.88 10.62
C ARG A 129 -3.69 -12.58 10.31
N ARG A 130 -3.61 -13.86 9.93
CA ARG A 130 -4.81 -14.67 9.75
C ARG A 130 -5.59 -14.70 11.06
N HIS A 131 -6.90 -14.48 10.96
CA HIS A 131 -7.76 -14.44 12.13
C HIS A 131 -9.20 -14.75 11.74
N GLY A 132 -9.85 -15.64 12.48
CA GLY A 132 -11.21 -16.07 12.18
C GLY A 132 -11.23 -17.24 11.22
N ARG A 133 -12.37 -17.44 10.57
CA ARG A 133 -12.55 -18.56 9.66
C ARG A 133 -11.82 -18.36 8.35
N GLY A 134 -11.34 -19.47 7.79
CA GLY A 134 -10.66 -19.40 6.51
C GLY A 134 -10.43 -20.76 5.90
N CYS A 135 -9.85 -20.74 4.71
CA CYS A 135 -9.49 -21.92 3.95
C CYS A 135 -8.07 -21.76 3.42
N GLN A 136 -7.22 -22.73 3.75
CA GLN A 136 -5.85 -22.80 3.22
C GLN A 136 -5.83 -23.85 2.12
N VAL A 137 -5.37 -23.46 0.92
CA VAL A 137 -5.21 -24.37 -0.21
C VAL A 137 -3.71 -24.50 -0.48
N SER A 138 -3.18 -25.74 -0.39
CA SER A 138 -1.78 -26.01 -0.65
C SER A 138 -1.48 -25.90 -2.16
N PRO A 139 -0.19 -25.82 -2.56
CA PRO A 139 0.15 -25.82 -3.99
C PRO A 139 -0.33 -27.07 -4.72
N SER A 140 -0.49 -28.19 -4.02
CA SER A 140 -1.01 -29.42 -4.60
C SER A 140 -2.53 -29.47 -4.69
N GLY A 141 -3.23 -28.46 -4.15
CA GLY A 141 -4.69 -28.37 -4.21
C GLY A 141 -5.42 -28.91 -2.98
N ASP A 142 -4.70 -29.37 -1.97
CA ASP A 142 -5.31 -29.84 -0.71
C ASP A 142 -5.89 -28.65 0.04
N ARG A 143 -7.10 -28.83 0.58
CA ARG A 143 -7.83 -27.77 1.29
C ARG A 143 -7.95 -28.06 2.77
N LEU A 144 -7.70 -27.02 3.57
CA LEU A 144 -7.86 -27.09 5.02
C LEU A 144 -8.77 -25.94 5.46
N PHE A 145 -9.94 -26.28 5.97
CA PHE A 145 -10.86 -25.32 6.56
C PHE A 145 -10.65 -25.28 8.06
N GLY A 146 -10.71 -24.08 8.64
CA GLY A 146 -10.52 -23.97 10.07
C GLY A 146 -10.69 -22.57 10.58
N THR A 147 -10.25 -22.37 11.83
CA THR A 147 -10.28 -21.10 12.52
C THR A 147 -8.86 -20.74 12.94
N TRP A 148 -8.46 -19.50 12.65
CA TRP A 148 -7.14 -18.99 12.97
C TRP A 148 -7.23 -17.92 14.04
N GLN A 149 -6.20 -17.82 14.87
CA GLN A 149 -6.05 -16.75 15.84
C GLN A 149 -4.57 -16.35 15.87
N HIS A 150 -4.33 -15.05 15.66
CA HIS A 150 -2.98 -14.47 15.62
C HIS A 150 -2.03 -15.24 14.67
N GLY A 151 -2.55 -15.65 13.52
CA GLY A 151 -1.77 -16.34 12.50
C GLY A 151 -1.68 -17.84 12.66
N ALA A 152 -2.14 -18.40 13.77
CA ALA A 152 -2.05 -19.82 14.08
C ALA A 152 -3.40 -20.52 13.90
N LEU A 153 -3.37 -21.73 13.35
CA LEU A 153 -4.56 -22.55 13.23
C LEU A 153 -4.96 -23.10 14.61
N LEU A 154 -6.19 -22.78 15.04
CA LEU A 154 -6.70 -23.27 16.32
C LEU A 154 -7.26 -24.68 16.23
N GLY A 155 -7.85 -25.03 15.08
CA GLY A 155 -8.41 -26.34 14.87
C GLY A 155 -8.94 -26.45 13.46
N GLY A 156 -8.89 -27.68 12.92
CA GLY A 156 -9.45 -27.99 11.62
C GLY A 156 -10.91 -28.39 11.76
N GLY A 157 -11.70 -28.04 10.73
CA GLY A 157 -13.06 -28.46 10.84
C GLY A 157 -13.78 -28.48 9.54
#